data_b951c3d3a6c657f18c2d47e81e24cb9d
#
_entry.id   b951c3d3a6c657f18c2d47e81e24cb9d
#
_cell.length_a   1.000
_cell.length_b   1.000
_cell.length_c   1.000
_cell.angle_alpha   90.00
_cell.angle_beta   90.00
_cell.angle_gamma   90.00
#
_symmetry.space_group_name_H-M   'P 1'
#
loop_
_entity.id
_entity.type
_entity.pdbx_description
1 polymer ?
#
loop_
_entity_poly.entity_id
_entity_poly.type
_entity_poly.pdbx_seq_one_letter_code
_entity_poly.pdbx_strand_id
1 'polypeptide(L)'
;MVNWKENEFDNNQTEDARQKGEELGLSDERMIDMYKTMLKIRLFEEMADKLYALGKVHGTMHLSAGQEAVAVGTGFAVNRSDYMLNHHRGHGHFIASGADLAKMMAEFLGKDTGYCRGRGGSMHIADVTANNLGANGIVGGSLQLAAGVGIAIKQRKTDQLVLTLFGDGAANEGIFHESLNMSRIWDLPIFYLCENNQYGMSANVKRVSAKTPFRDRAAAYDIPYFLVDGNDVLAMYEHAKKAVESIRSGNGPFFIEATT
;
A
#
# COMPACT_ATOMS: atom_id res chain seq x y z
N MET A 1 1.69 -19.38 -26.14
CA MET A 1 0.47 -18.73 -26.64
C MET A 1 -0.65 -19.10 -25.68
N VAL A 2 -1.06 -18.17 -24.83
CA VAL A 2 -2.21 -18.34 -23.94
C VAL A 2 -3.45 -18.23 -24.81
N ASN A 3 -4.23 -19.30 -24.85
CA ASN A 3 -5.46 -19.36 -25.64
C ASN A 3 -6.55 -18.57 -24.89
N TRP A 4 -6.72 -17.31 -25.23
CA TRP A 4 -7.84 -16.49 -24.74
C TRP A 4 -9.11 -17.02 -25.41
N LYS A 5 -9.72 -18.05 -24.82
CA LYS A 5 -11.12 -18.31 -25.12
C LYS A 5 -11.90 -17.10 -24.62
N GLU A 6 -12.74 -16.55 -25.49
CA GLU A 6 -13.77 -15.60 -25.11
C GLU A 6 -14.56 -16.19 -23.96
N ASN A 7 -14.17 -15.84 -22.72
CA ASN A 7 -15.03 -16.03 -21.58
C ASN A 7 -16.19 -15.07 -21.82
N GLU A 8 -17.39 -15.58 -21.95
CA GLU A 8 -18.60 -14.78 -21.82
C GLU A 8 -18.43 -13.94 -20.56
N PHE A 9 -18.24 -12.63 -20.73
CA PHE A 9 -18.24 -11.71 -19.60
C PHE A 9 -19.59 -11.87 -18.92
N ASP A 10 -19.57 -12.26 -17.65
CA ASP A 10 -20.79 -12.32 -16.85
C ASP A 10 -21.31 -10.88 -16.72
N ASN A 11 -22.32 -10.54 -17.51
CA ASN A 11 -22.92 -9.21 -17.53
C ASN A 11 -23.40 -8.78 -16.14
N ASN A 12 -23.79 -9.75 -15.27
CA ASN A 12 -24.22 -9.47 -13.93
C ASN A 12 -23.06 -8.93 -13.07
N GLN A 13 -21.86 -9.51 -13.15
CA GLN A 13 -20.69 -9.02 -12.41
C GLN A 13 -20.26 -7.62 -12.85
N THR A 14 -20.43 -7.31 -14.12
CA THR A 14 -20.12 -5.97 -14.66
C THR A 14 -21.13 -4.93 -14.17
N GLU A 15 -22.39 -5.28 -14.14
CA GLU A 15 -23.47 -4.43 -13.63
C GLU A 15 -23.33 -4.18 -12.13
N ASP A 16 -23.03 -5.23 -11.35
CA ASP A 16 -22.77 -5.14 -9.90
C ASP A 16 -21.57 -4.23 -9.58
N ALA A 17 -20.48 -4.34 -10.33
CA ALA A 17 -19.29 -3.50 -10.14
C ALA A 17 -19.58 -2.03 -10.48
N ARG A 18 -20.37 -1.76 -11.53
CA ARG A 18 -20.78 -0.42 -11.91
C ARG A 18 -21.69 0.21 -10.86
N GLN A 19 -22.70 -0.52 -10.41
CA GLN A 19 -23.61 -0.08 -9.35
C GLN A 19 -22.83 0.25 -8.06
N LYS A 20 -21.90 -0.61 -7.66
CA LYS A 20 -21.05 -0.35 -6.49
C LYS A 20 -20.18 0.90 -6.70
N GLY A 21 -19.63 1.10 -7.89
CA GLY A 21 -18.89 2.30 -8.24
C GLY A 21 -19.74 3.58 -8.08
N GLU A 22 -20.97 3.56 -8.57
CA GLU A 22 -21.92 4.68 -8.43
C GLU A 22 -22.25 4.97 -6.95
N GLU A 23 -22.49 3.93 -6.14
CA GLU A 23 -22.72 4.05 -4.68
C GLU A 23 -21.53 4.70 -3.95
N LEU A 24 -20.31 4.45 -4.44
CA LEU A 24 -19.07 5.02 -3.91
C LEU A 24 -18.78 6.44 -4.45
N GLY A 25 -19.61 6.93 -5.39
CA GLY A 25 -19.41 8.22 -6.05
C GLY A 25 -18.27 8.24 -7.07
N LEU A 26 -17.95 7.07 -7.65
CA LEU A 26 -16.95 6.92 -8.69
C LEU A 26 -17.60 7.05 -10.07
N SER A 27 -17.02 7.87 -10.95
CA SER A 27 -17.41 7.87 -12.37
C SER A 27 -16.82 6.68 -13.10
N ASP A 28 -17.42 6.31 -14.24
CA ASP A 28 -16.90 5.26 -15.13
C ASP A 28 -15.42 5.53 -15.51
N GLU A 29 -15.07 6.80 -15.80
CA GLU A 29 -13.69 7.19 -16.08
C GLU A 29 -12.75 6.92 -14.91
N ARG A 30 -13.20 7.20 -13.69
CA ARG A 30 -12.41 6.96 -12.49
C ARG A 30 -12.17 5.47 -12.25
N MET A 31 -13.18 4.63 -12.47
CA MET A 31 -13.06 3.17 -12.40
C MET A 31 -12.13 2.61 -13.48
N ILE A 32 -12.23 3.14 -14.71
CA ILE A 32 -11.32 2.79 -15.81
C ILE A 32 -9.88 3.19 -15.47
N ASP A 33 -9.65 4.35 -14.85
CA ASP A 33 -8.32 4.77 -14.41
C ASP A 33 -7.75 3.88 -13.30
N MET A 34 -8.60 3.41 -12.37
CA MET A 34 -8.19 2.41 -11.38
C MET A 34 -7.75 1.12 -12.07
N TYR A 35 -8.54 0.59 -13.01
CA TYR A 35 -8.18 -0.60 -13.78
C TYR A 35 -6.90 -0.42 -14.59
N LYS A 36 -6.75 0.70 -15.30
CA LYS A 36 -5.53 1.02 -16.04
C LYS A 36 -4.31 1.10 -15.12
N THR A 37 -4.49 1.60 -13.91
CA THR A 37 -3.39 1.71 -12.94
C THR A 37 -3.00 0.34 -12.40
N MET A 38 -3.96 -0.55 -12.11
CA MET A 38 -3.65 -1.95 -11.77
C MET A 38 -2.89 -2.65 -12.90
N LEU A 39 -3.32 -2.46 -14.15
CA LEU A 39 -2.63 -3.04 -15.30
C LEU A 39 -1.21 -2.48 -15.48
N LYS A 40 -1.00 -1.18 -15.26
CA LYS A 40 0.34 -0.57 -15.27
C LYS A 40 1.25 -1.20 -14.21
N ILE A 41 0.73 -1.43 -13.01
CA ILE A 41 1.48 -2.09 -11.92
C ILE A 41 1.87 -3.50 -12.36
N ARG A 42 0.93 -4.30 -12.83
CA ARG A 42 1.18 -5.67 -13.29
C ARG A 42 2.26 -5.72 -14.38
N LEU A 43 2.11 -4.92 -15.41
CA LEU A 43 3.06 -4.90 -16.53
C LEU A 43 4.45 -4.40 -16.11
N PHE A 44 4.51 -3.45 -15.17
CA PHE A 44 5.77 -2.99 -14.61
C PHE A 44 6.47 -4.10 -13.83
N GLU A 45 5.75 -4.82 -12.97
CA GLU A 45 6.28 -5.93 -12.18
C GLU A 45 6.76 -7.09 -13.06
N GLU A 46 6.01 -7.48 -14.07
CA GLU A 46 6.40 -8.50 -15.04
C GLU A 46 7.68 -8.10 -15.80
N MET A 47 7.82 -6.82 -16.16
CA MET A 47 9.04 -6.32 -16.79
C MET A 47 10.21 -6.30 -15.81
N ALA A 48 9.98 -5.90 -14.57
CA ALA A 48 11.00 -5.89 -13.53
C ALA A 48 11.52 -7.31 -13.27
N ASP A 49 10.61 -8.30 -13.15
CA ASP A 49 10.97 -9.72 -12.99
C ASP A 49 11.82 -10.23 -14.15
N LYS A 50 11.40 -9.94 -15.38
CA LYS A 50 12.17 -10.31 -16.57
C LYS A 50 13.57 -9.71 -16.58
N LEU A 51 13.71 -8.44 -16.21
CA LEU A 51 15.01 -7.77 -16.15
C LEU A 51 15.87 -8.32 -15.00
N TYR A 52 15.26 -8.69 -13.90
CA TYR A 52 15.93 -9.36 -12.78
C TYR A 52 16.46 -10.73 -13.18
N ALA A 53 15.64 -11.55 -13.83
CA ALA A 53 16.04 -12.87 -14.35
C ALA A 53 17.20 -12.76 -15.39
N LEU A 54 17.29 -11.65 -16.13
CA LEU A 54 18.39 -11.36 -17.05
C LEU A 54 19.64 -10.80 -16.34
N GLY A 55 19.65 -10.69 -15.01
CA GLY A 55 20.77 -10.16 -14.22
C GLY A 55 21.00 -8.64 -14.40
N LYS A 56 20.01 -7.89 -14.91
CA LYS A 56 20.13 -6.44 -15.13
C LYS A 56 19.73 -5.60 -13.93
N VAL A 57 18.93 -6.16 -13.02
CA VAL A 57 18.56 -5.57 -11.75
C VAL A 57 19.38 -6.24 -10.65
N HIS A 58 20.07 -5.44 -9.85
CA HIS A 58 20.94 -5.95 -8.78
C HIS A 58 20.26 -5.83 -7.41
N GLY A 59 20.72 -6.66 -6.47
CA GLY A 59 20.20 -6.73 -5.12
C GLY A 59 18.96 -7.60 -5.01
N THR A 60 18.26 -7.50 -3.88
CA THR A 60 17.02 -8.24 -3.64
C THR A 60 15.84 -7.46 -4.19
N MET A 61 14.92 -8.14 -4.86
CA MET A 61 13.69 -7.57 -5.39
C MET A 61 12.49 -8.37 -4.89
N HIS A 62 11.44 -7.68 -4.49
CA HIS A 62 10.18 -8.26 -4.08
C HIS A 62 9.04 -7.65 -4.90
N LEU A 63 8.41 -8.48 -5.71
CA LEU A 63 7.31 -8.04 -6.57
C LEU A 63 6.02 -7.81 -5.78
N SER A 64 5.23 -6.84 -6.19
CA SER A 64 3.87 -6.59 -5.70
C SER A 64 2.79 -7.18 -6.62
N ALA A 65 3.18 -8.02 -7.57
CA ALA A 65 2.24 -8.72 -8.42
C ALA A 65 1.24 -9.54 -7.60
N GLY A 66 -0.06 -9.34 -7.86
CA GLY A 66 -1.16 -9.90 -7.07
C GLY A 66 -1.68 -8.98 -5.97
N GLN A 67 -1.06 -7.82 -5.74
CA GLN A 67 -1.47 -6.83 -4.73
C GLN A 67 -1.86 -5.47 -5.35
N GLU A 68 -2.19 -5.47 -6.65
CA GLU A 68 -2.51 -4.25 -7.39
C GLU A 68 -3.74 -3.53 -6.84
N ALA A 69 -4.76 -4.29 -6.43
CA ALA A 69 -6.01 -3.73 -5.95
C ALA A 69 -5.85 -3.02 -4.60
N VAL A 70 -5.00 -3.55 -3.70
CA VAL A 70 -4.64 -2.86 -2.44
C VAL A 70 -4.00 -1.51 -2.74
N ALA A 71 -3.00 -1.50 -3.63
CA ALA A 71 -2.26 -0.31 -3.98
C ALA A 71 -3.16 0.76 -4.63
N VAL A 72 -4.00 0.35 -5.58
CA VAL A 72 -4.85 1.27 -6.33
C VAL A 72 -6.04 1.74 -5.50
N GLY A 73 -6.76 0.84 -4.83
CA GLY A 73 -7.90 1.21 -3.99
C GLY A 73 -7.49 2.21 -2.91
N THR A 74 -6.40 1.96 -2.21
CA THR A 74 -5.88 2.88 -1.20
C THR A 74 -5.32 4.17 -1.81
N GLY A 75 -4.52 4.07 -2.89
CA GLY A 75 -3.92 5.23 -3.54
C GLY A 75 -4.93 6.22 -4.13
N PHE A 76 -6.12 5.73 -4.54
CA PHE A 76 -7.21 6.57 -5.02
C PHE A 76 -8.07 7.18 -3.91
N ALA A 77 -7.97 6.67 -2.68
CA ALA A 77 -8.66 7.19 -1.51
C ALA A 77 -7.88 8.27 -0.76
N VAL A 78 -6.55 8.25 -0.81
CA VAL A 78 -5.68 9.25 -0.18
C VAL A 78 -5.42 10.44 -1.11
N ASN A 79 -5.08 11.59 -0.56
CA ASN A 79 -4.70 12.76 -1.34
C ASN A 79 -3.21 12.71 -1.72
N ARG A 80 -2.85 13.33 -2.83
CA ARG A 80 -1.43 13.47 -3.22
C ARG A 80 -0.61 14.35 -2.26
N SER A 81 -1.28 15.15 -1.44
CA SER A 81 -0.66 15.94 -0.37
C SER A 81 -0.34 15.12 0.88
N ASP A 82 -0.91 13.94 1.04
CA ASP A 82 -0.65 13.06 2.17
C ASP A 82 0.74 12.44 2.05
N TYR A 83 1.31 12.11 3.20
CA TYR A 83 2.60 11.42 3.22
C TYR A 83 2.42 9.91 3.07
N MET A 84 3.38 9.27 2.41
CA MET A 84 3.44 7.82 2.27
C MET A 84 4.80 7.28 2.71
N LEU A 85 4.76 6.20 3.50
CA LEU A 85 5.90 5.40 3.90
C LEU A 85 5.69 3.97 3.44
N ASN A 86 6.58 3.49 2.59
CA ASN A 86 6.49 2.17 1.98
C ASN A 86 7.38 1.14 2.68
N HIS A 87 7.08 -0.12 2.43
CA HIS A 87 7.96 -1.25 2.72
C HIS A 87 8.69 -1.72 1.44
N HIS A 88 9.49 -2.79 1.57
CA HIS A 88 10.34 -3.34 0.50
C HIS A 88 9.58 -3.83 -0.75
N ARG A 89 8.23 -3.97 -0.69
CA ARG A 89 7.34 -4.37 -1.80
C ARG A 89 6.43 -3.22 -2.26
N GLY A 90 6.91 -1.99 -2.17
CA GLY A 90 6.09 -0.79 -2.32
C GLY A 90 5.89 -0.29 -3.75
N HIS A 91 6.24 -1.05 -4.78
CA HIS A 91 6.20 -0.60 -6.19
C HIS A 91 4.79 -0.20 -6.62
N GLY A 92 3.80 -1.05 -6.34
CA GLY A 92 2.39 -0.80 -6.68
C GLY A 92 1.88 0.50 -6.08
N HIS A 93 2.14 0.74 -4.80
CA HIS A 93 1.73 1.97 -4.11
C HIS A 93 2.43 3.21 -4.67
N PHE A 94 3.71 3.08 -5.02
CA PHE A 94 4.44 4.19 -5.63
C PHE A 94 3.87 4.53 -7.01
N ILE A 95 3.53 3.53 -7.83
CA ILE A 95 2.86 3.71 -9.12
C ILE A 95 1.47 4.33 -8.93
N ALA A 96 0.68 3.82 -7.98
CA ALA A 96 -0.66 4.35 -7.69
C ALA A 96 -0.62 5.82 -7.21
N SER A 97 0.46 6.25 -6.56
CA SER A 97 0.69 7.66 -6.20
C SER A 97 1.07 8.56 -7.39
N GLY A 98 1.21 7.99 -8.60
CA GLY A 98 1.49 8.74 -9.83
C GLY A 98 2.96 8.80 -10.21
N ALA A 99 3.77 7.83 -9.78
CA ALA A 99 5.19 7.77 -10.13
C ALA A 99 5.42 7.60 -11.63
N ASP A 100 6.52 8.19 -12.10
CA ASP A 100 7.03 8.01 -13.45
C ASP A 100 7.68 6.62 -13.59
N LEU A 101 7.10 5.75 -14.42
CA LEU A 101 7.57 4.38 -14.61
C LEU A 101 8.97 4.31 -15.22
N ALA A 102 9.34 5.28 -16.07
CA ALA A 102 10.67 5.31 -16.67
C ALA A 102 11.74 5.63 -15.61
N LYS A 103 11.46 6.58 -14.70
CA LYS A 103 12.35 6.86 -13.56
C LYS A 103 12.44 5.70 -12.58
N MET A 104 11.32 5.01 -12.32
CA MET A 104 11.33 3.80 -11.49
C MET A 104 12.20 2.71 -12.10
N MET A 105 12.02 2.43 -13.39
CA MET A 105 12.83 1.41 -14.07
C MET A 105 14.31 1.82 -14.14
N ALA A 106 14.60 3.11 -14.34
CA ALA A 106 15.96 3.64 -14.29
C ALA A 106 16.61 3.40 -12.90
N GLU A 107 15.82 3.58 -11.81
CA GLU A 107 16.29 3.27 -10.45
C GLU A 107 16.66 1.80 -10.27
N PHE A 108 15.79 0.88 -10.74
CA PHE A 108 16.04 -0.56 -10.69
C PHE A 108 17.30 -0.97 -11.45
N LEU A 109 17.57 -0.29 -12.57
CA LEU A 109 18.75 -0.52 -13.41
C LEU A 109 20.01 0.23 -12.92
N GLY A 110 19.97 0.87 -11.75
CA GLY A 110 21.09 1.59 -11.17
C GLY A 110 21.52 2.85 -11.95
N LYS A 111 20.56 3.51 -12.65
CA LYS A 111 20.84 4.70 -13.46
C LYS A 111 20.68 5.98 -12.65
N ASP A 112 21.53 6.98 -12.93
CA ASP A 112 21.48 8.29 -12.29
C ASP A 112 20.17 9.06 -12.56
N THR A 113 19.44 8.70 -13.61
CA THR A 113 18.13 9.25 -13.94
C THR A 113 16.97 8.66 -13.11
N GLY A 114 17.25 7.67 -12.24
CA GLY A 114 16.29 7.11 -11.30
C GLY A 114 15.94 8.07 -10.17
N TYR A 115 14.90 7.76 -9.41
CA TYR A 115 14.40 8.57 -8.30
C TYR A 115 15.44 8.84 -7.22
N CYS A 116 16.25 7.83 -6.89
CA CYS A 116 17.35 7.90 -5.92
C CYS A 116 18.73 7.83 -6.60
N ARG A 117 18.82 8.23 -7.85
CA ARG A 117 20.04 8.17 -8.68
C ARG A 117 20.65 6.77 -8.78
N GLY A 118 19.78 5.77 -8.87
CA GLY A 118 20.17 4.36 -8.96
C GLY A 118 20.80 3.78 -7.70
N ARG A 119 20.65 4.42 -6.55
CA ARG A 119 21.25 3.99 -5.26
C ARG A 119 20.27 3.23 -4.38
N GLY A 120 18.97 3.46 -4.55
CA GLY A 120 17.90 2.83 -3.76
C GLY A 120 17.53 1.45 -4.29
N GLY A 121 17.56 1.26 -5.59
CA GLY A 121 17.07 0.06 -6.25
C GLY A 121 15.59 -0.19 -5.96
N SER A 122 15.16 -1.45 -6.02
CA SER A 122 13.76 -1.86 -5.82
C SER A 122 13.20 -1.51 -4.44
N MET A 123 13.99 -1.67 -3.36
CA MET A 123 13.48 -1.63 -1.99
C MET A 123 13.55 -0.27 -1.29
N HIS A 124 14.15 0.76 -1.92
CA HIS A 124 14.43 2.02 -1.24
C HIS A 124 14.09 3.24 -2.12
N ILE A 125 13.06 3.11 -2.97
CA ILE A 125 12.61 4.24 -3.80
C ILE A 125 11.94 5.29 -2.92
N ALA A 126 12.32 6.56 -3.13
CA ALA A 126 11.74 7.72 -2.46
C ALA A 126 11.53 8.85 -3.45
N ASP A 127 10.49 9.64 -3.25
CA ASP A 127 10.27 10.93 -3.91
C ASP A 127 9.63 11.91 -2.91
N VAL A 128 10.48 12.58 -2.17
CA VAL A 128 10.03 13.54 -1.14
C VAL A 128 9.28 14.73 -1.72
N THR A 129 9.46 15.02 -3.02
CA THR A 129 8.73 16.11 -3.70
C THR A 129 7.28 15.74 -3.97
N ALA A 130 6.98 14.43 -4.03
CA ALA A 130 5.64 13.86 -4.14
C ALA A 130 5.11 13.30 -2.80
N ASN A 131 5.69 13.73 -1.66
CA ASN A 131 5.37 13.25 -0.31
C ASN A 131 5.53 11.74 -0.09
N ASN A 132 6.22 11.04 -0.99
CA ASN A 132 6.64 9.66 -0.79
C ASN A 132 7.99 9.66 -0.05
N LEU A 133 7.93 9.43 1.27
CA LEU A 133 9.09 9.52 2.15
C LEU A 133 10.03 8.33 2.03
N GLY A 134 9.64 7.33 1.26
CA GLY A 134 10.49 6.24 0.84
C GLY A 134 10.03 4.86 1.24
N ALA A 135 10.63 3.89 0.56
CA ALA A 135 10.53 2.47 0.87
C ALA A 135 11.67 2.07 1.82
N ASN A 136 11.43 1.07 2.66
CA ASN A 136 12.39 0.61 3.64
C ASN A 136 12.52 -0.92 3.63
N GLY A 137 13.74 -1.42 3.50
CA GLY A 137 14.06 -2.85 3.58
C GLY A 137 14.05 -3.41 5.02
N ILE A 138 14.06 -2.53 6.04
CA ILE A 138 13.95 -2.95 7.44
C ILE A 138 12.50 -3.27 7.75
N VAL A 139 12.21 -4.52 8.09
CA VAL A 139 10.86 -4.99 8.40
C VAL A 139 10.29 -4.19 9.57
N GLY A 140 9.09 -3.61 9.38
CA GLY A 140 8.45 -2.74 10.39
C GLY A 140 9.04 -1.33 10.53
N GLY A 141 10.16 -1.01 9.88
CA GLY A 141 10.85 0.27 10.02
C GLY A 141 10.03 1.50 9.60
N SER A 142 9.03 1.34 8.72
CA SER A 142 8.11 2.42 8.34
C SER A 142 7.17 2.86 9.47
N LEU A 143 6.85 1.97 10.40
CA LEU A 143 5.85 2.21 11.44
C LEU A 143 6.24 3.32 12.40
N GLN A 144 7.46 3.26 12.92
CA GLN A 144 8.00 4.31 13.83
C GLN A 144 8.23 5.64 13.11
N LEU A 145 8.64 5.58 11.82
CA LEU A 145 8.79 6.79 11.02
C LEU A 145 7.44 7.48 10.82
N ALA A 146 6.37 6.70 10.61
CA ALA A 146 5.01 7.22 10.51
C ALA A 146 4.56 7.94 11.78
N ALA A 147 4.93 7.43 12.96
CA ALA A 147 4.66 8.13 14.23
C ALA A 147 5.34 9.51 14.25
N GLY A 148 6.59 9.60 13.84
CA GLY A 148 7.31 10.88 13.73
C GLY A 148 6.65 11.84 12.74
N VAL A 149 6.24 11.35 11.56
CA VAL A 149 5.51 12.15 10.56
C VAL A 149 4.16 12.61 11.11
N GLY A 150 3.41 11.73 11.77
CA GLY A 150 2.13 12.06 12.41
C GLY A 150 2.27 13.18 13.46
N ILE A 151 3.32 13.16 14.27
CA ILE A 151 3.65 14.25 15.21
C ILE A 151 3.90 15.55 14.46
N ALA A 152 4.69 15.52 13.38
CA ALA A 152 4.98 16.70 12.59
C ALA A 152 3.72 17.30 11.95
N ILE A 153 2.81 16.47 11.43
CA ILE A 153 1.52 16.89 10.90
C ILE A 153 0.71 17.63 11.96
N LYS A 154 0.57 17.05 13.17
CA LYS A 154 -0.15 17.67 14.29
C LYS A 154 0.48 18.99 14.72
N GLN A 155 1.80 19.06 14.80
CA GLN A 155 2.50 20.31 15.16
C GLN A 155 2.32 21.40 14.10
N ARG A 156 2.31 21.03 12.82
CA ARG A 156 2.06 21.95 11.70
C ARG A 156 0.60 22.32 11.54
N LYS A 157 -0.32 21.60 12.20
CA LYS A 157 -1.76 21.80 12.10
C LYS A 157 -2.28 21.73 10.65
N THR A 158 -1.75 20.80 9.87
CA THR A 158 -2.25 20.52 8.52
C THR A 158 -3.32 19.42 8.56
N ASP A 159 -4.08 19.29 7.47
CA ASP A 159 -5.12 18.27 7.29
C ASP A 159 -4.59 16.96 6.69
N GLN A 160 -3.28 16.86 6.50
CA GLN A 160 -2.61 15.69 5.95
C GLN A 160 -2.72 14.48 6.89
N LEU A 161 -2.54 13.30 6.31
CA LEU A 161 -2.29 12.08 7.05
C LEU A 161 -0.99 11.43 6.55
N VAL A 162 -0.52 10.41 7.26
CA VAL A 162 0.54 9.53 6.76
C VAL A 162 0.01 8.11 6.59
N LEU A 163 0.05 7.62 5.34
CA LEU A 163 -0.16 6.22 5.00
C LEU A 163 1.13 5.47 5.24
N THR A 164 1.11 4.45 6.09
CA THR A 164 2.25 3.57 6.32
C THR A 164 1.90 2.13 5.98
N LEU A 165 2.73 1.52 5.14
CA LEU A 165 2.52 0.19 4.61
C LEU A 165 3.47 -0.81 5.27
N PHE A 166 2.96 -1.99 5.55
CA PHE A 166 3.73 -3.08 6.14
C PHE A 166 3.09 -4.44 5.83
N GLY A 167 3.86 -5.51 5.89
CA GLY A 167 3.36 -6.86 5.70
C GLY A 167 2.98 -7.54 7.01
N ASP A 168 2.31 -8.70 6.92
CA ASP A 168 1.92 -9.54 8.06
C ASP A 168 3.12 -9.96 8.94
N GLY A 169 4.29 -10.17 8.34
CA GLY A 169 5.52 -10.45 9.09
C GLY A 169 5.93 -9.30 10.01
N ALA A 170 5.78 -8.05 9.56
CA ALA A 170 6.11 -6.86 10.34
C ALA A 170 5.20 -6.69 11.58
N ALA A 171 3.98 -7.22 11.53
CA ALA A 171 3.07 -7.18 12.68
C ALA A 171 3.58 -8.00 13.90
N ASN A 172 4.60 -8.83 13.74
CA ASN A 172 5.23 -9.57 14.82
C ASN A 172 6.47 -8.87 15.42
N GLU A 173 6.88 -7.74 14.83
CA GLU A 173 7.98 -6.94 15.37
C GLU A 173 7.51 -6.11 16.57
N GLY A 174 8.39 -5.93 17.58
CA GLY A 174 8.07 -5.11 18.77
C GLY A 174 7.68 -3.68 18.39
N ILE A 175 8.32 -3.12 17.37
CA ILE A 175 8.06 -1.77 16.87
C ILE A 175 6.61 -1.56 16.37
N PHE A 176 5.92 -2.62 15.92
CA PHE A 176 4.50 -2.56 15.59
C PHE A 176 3.69 -2.14 16.82
N HIS A 177 3.87 -2.83 17.94
CA HIS A 177 3.15 -2.58 19.17
C HIS A 177 3.48 -1.20 19.77
N GLU A 178 4.75 -0.83 19.77
CA GLU A 178 5.21 0.48 20.23
C GLU A 178 4.61 1.62 19.41
N SER A 179 4.60 1.49 18.08
CA SER A 179 4.07 2.50 17.17
C SER A 179 2.55 2.65 17.30
N LEU A 180 1.79 1.56 17.42
CA LEU A 180 0.35 1.61 17.62
C LEU A 180 0.00 2.30 18.93
N ASN A 181 0.66 1.91 20.03
CA ASN A 181 0.46 2.52 21.34
C ASN A 181 0.72 4.03 21.31
N MET A 182 1.87 4.44 20.76
CA MET A 182 2.27 5.84 20.68
C MET A 182 1.32 6.66 19.81
N SER A 183 0.89 6.11 18.66
CA SER A 183 -0.02 6.80 17.77
C SER A 183 -1.40 7.01 18.39
N ARG A 184 -1.88 6.07 19.19
CA ARG A 184 -3.18 6.20 19.85
C ARG A 184 -3.14 7.15 21.04
N ILE A 185 -2.10 7.12 21.87
CA ILE A 185 -1.94 8.07 22.99
C ILE A 185 -2.00 9.52 22.52
N TRP A 186 -1.47 9.79 21.33
CA TRP A 186 -1.40 11.15 20.78
C TRP A 186 -2.41 11.42 19.65
N ASP A 187 -3.32 10.50 19.36
CA ASP A 187 -4.30 10.58 18.27
C ASP A 187 -3.65 11.05 16.96
N LEU A 188 -2.56 10.36 16.57
CA LEU A 188 -1.79 10.73 15.39
C LEU A 188 -2.57 10.39 14.11
N PRO A 189 -2.52 11.25 13.07
CA PRO A 189 -3.21 11.04 11.81
C PRO A 189 -2.50 9.99 10.94
N ILE A 190 -2.51 8.72 11.38
CA ILE A 190 -1.80 7.62 10.75
C ILE A 190 -2.80 6.61 10.19
N PHE A 191 -2.65 6.29 8.91
CA PHE A 191 -3.32 5.18 8.27
C PHE A 191 -2.37 3.98 8.20
N TYR A 192 -2.59 2.99 9.05
CA TYR A 192 -1.88 1.72 9.05
C TYR A 192 -2.49 0.77 8.04
N LEU A 193 -1.74 0.37 7.00
CA LEU A 193 -2.17 -0.59 6.00
C LEU A 193 -1.27 -1.82 6.03
N CYS A 194 -1.82 -2.93 6.50
CA CYS A 194 -1.17 -4.23 6.48
C CYS A 194 -1.54 -5.00 5.20
N GLU A 195 -0.56 -5.28 4.35
CA GLU A 195 -0.72 -6.21 3.23
C GLU A 195 -0.45 -7.63 3.73
N ASN A 196 -1.53 -8.32 4.12
CA ASN A 196 -1.45 -9.69 4.60
C ASN A 196 -1.51 -10.67 3.43
N ASN A 197 -0.35 -10.90 2.81
CA ASN A 197 -0.17 -11.92 1.77
C ASN A 197 0.07 -13.32 2.37
N GLN A 198 -0.11 -13.47 3.68
CA GLN A 198 -0.04 -14.69 4.48
C GLN A 198 1.37 -15.31 4.63
N TYR A 199 2.40 -14.67 4.07
CA TYR A 199 3.77 -15.17 4.17
C TYR A 199 4.78 -14.07 4.44
N GLY A 200 5.52 -14.20 5.54
CA GLY A 200 6.77 -13.48 5.77
C GLY A 200 7.94 -14.35 5.29
N MET A 201 8.47 -14.09 4.10
CA MET A 201 9.38 -14.98 3.37
C MET A 201 8.76 -16.39 3.21
N SER A 202 9.30 -17.39 3.89
CA SER A 202 8.83 -18.80 3.87
C SER A 202 7.92 -19.16 5.06
N ALA A 203 7.69 -18.23 6.00
CA ALA A 203 6.89 -18.47 7.19
C ALA A 203 5.44 -18.04 6.97
N ASN A 204 4.51 -19.03 7.02
CA ASN A 204 3.08 -18.73 6.95
C ASN A 204 2.63 -18.02 8.23
N VAL A 205 1.81 -16.96 8.10
CA VAL A 205 1.32 -16.12 9.21
C VAL A 205 0.65 -16.93 10.32
N LYS A 206 -0.11 -17.97 9.99
CA LYS A 206 -0.79 -18.84 10.97
C LYS A 206 0.16 -19.68 11.82
N ARG A 207 1.42 -19.83 11.40
CA ARG A 207 2.45 -20.57 12.15
C ARG A 207 3.27 -19.67 13.08
N VAL A 208 3.31 -18.37 12.80
CA VAL A 208 4.17 -17.41 13.50
C VAL A 208 3.38 -16.34 14.25
N SER A 209 2.06 -16.28 14.09
CA SER A 209 1.18 -15.35 14.80
C SER A 209 0.19 -16.12 15.65
N ALA A 210 0.12 -15.81 16.94
CA ALA A 210 -0.78 -16.48 17.89
C ALA A 210 -2.27 -16.29 17.53
N LYS A 211 -2.60 -15.14 16.92
CA LYS A 211 -3.96 -14.81 16.43
C LYS A 211 -3.90 -14.13 15.08
N THR A 212 -4.78 -14.54 14.18
CA THR A 212 -5.09 -13.91 12.90
C THR A 212 -6.60 -13.97 12.69
N PRO A 213 -7.23 -12.97 12.05
CA PRO A 213 -6.65 -11.69 11.62
C PRO A 213 -6.20 -10.81 12.80
N PHE A 214 -5.52 -9.69 12.51
CA PHE A 214 -4.87 -8.83 13.53
C PHE A 214 -5.84 -7.88 14.27
N ARG A 215 -7.14 -8.10 14.17
CA ARG A 215 -8.19 -7.32 14.87
C ARG A 215 -7.89 -7.13 16.35
N ASP A 216 -7.54 -8.21 17.06
CA ASP A 216 -7.29 -8.14 18.50
C ASP A 216 -6.05 -7.31 18.85
N ARG A 217 -5.09 -7.22 17.93
CA ARG A 217 -3.91 -6.37 18.09
C ARG A 217 -4.27 -4.89 17.97
N ALA A 218 -5.12 -4.51 17.01
CA ALA A 218 -5.64 -3.15 16.89
C ALA A 218 -6.51 -2.78 18.10
N ALA A 219 -7.40 -3.70 18.52
CA ALA A 219 -8.29 -3.52 19.66
C ALA A 219 -7.53 -3.33 20.98
N ALA A 220 -6.35 -3.94 21.15
CA ALA A 220 -5.52 -3.75 22.33
C ALA A 220 -5.08 -2.30 22.56
N TYR A 221 -5.09 -1.48 21.49
CA TYR A 221 -4.76 -0.05 21.52
C TYR A 221 -5.97 0.84 21.20
N ASP A 222 -7.19 0.29 21.19
CA ASP A 222 -8.42 1.01 20.85
C ASP A 222 -8.34 1.71 19.47
N ILE A 223 -7.70 1.04 18.49
CA ILE A 223 -7.57 1.53 17.11
C ILE A 223 -8.67 0.89 16.26
N PRO A 224 -9.51 1.69 15.54
CA PRO A 224 -10.48 1.18 14.59
C PRO A 224 -9.83 0.30 13.52
N TYR A 225 -10.51 -0.80 13.16
CA TYR A 225 -9.95 -1.83 12.30
C TYR A 225 -10.95 -2.33 11.26
N PHE A 226 -10.45 -2.54 10.03
CA PHE A 226 -11.14 -3.29 8.99
C PHE A 226 -10.28 -4.45 8.48
N LEU A 227 -10.95 -5.59 8.24
CA LEU A 227 -10.43 -6.69 7.43
C LEU A 227 -11.06 -6.59 6.04
N VAL A 228 -10.25 -6.48 4.99
CA VAL A 228 -10.72 -6.23 3.62
C VAL A 228 -10.12 -7.26 2.68
N ASP A 229 -10.88 -7.70 1.67
CA ASP A 229 -10.33 -8.44 0.55
C ASP A 229 -9.44 -7.51 -0.29
N GLY A 230 -8.13 -7.74 -0.22
CA GLY A 230 -7.13 -6.95 -0.92
C GLY A 230 -7.10 -7.19 -2.43
N ASN A 231 -7.90 -8.14 -2.96
CA ASN A 231 -8.03 -8.36 -4.40
C ASN A 231 -9.21 -7.61 -5.01
N ASP A 232 -10.12 -7.05 -4.18
CA ASP A 232 -11.23 -6.22 -4.62
C ASP A 232 -10.87 -4.72 -4.49
N VAL A 233 -10.63 -4.08 -5.63
CA VAL A 233 -10.21 -2.68 -5.67
C VAL A 233 -11.29 -1.71 -5.17
N LEU A 234 -12.57 -2.01 -5.37
CA LEU A 234 -13.68 -1.17 -4.91
C LEU A 234 -13.89 -1.32 -3.41
N ALA A 235 -13.77 -2.54 -2.86
CA ALA A 235 -13.78 -2.77 -1.43
C ALA A 235 -12.60 -2.06 -0.74
N MET A 236 -11.40 -2.14 -1.32
CA MET A 236 -10.23 -1.42 -0.81
C MET A 236 -10.43 0.10 -0.83
N TYR A 237 -10.96 0.65 -1.93
CA TYR A 237 -11.26 2.08 -2.03
C TYR A 237 -12.29 2.52 -0.98
N GLU A 238 -13.40 1.78 -0.84
CA GLU A 238 -14.46 2.07 0.12
C GLU A 238 -13.93 2.17 1.55
N HIS A 239 -13.21 1.12 1.98
CA HIS A 239 -12.72 1.06 3.36
C HIS A 239 -11.57 2.05 3.60
N ALA A 240 -10.71 2.26 2.62
CA ALA A 240 -9.67 3.27 2.70
C ALA A 240 -10.26 4.69 2.80
N LYS A 241 -11.32 5.00 2.04
CA LYS A 241 -12.04 6.27 2.14
C LYS A 241 -12.62 6.51 3.54
N LYS A 242 -13.28 5.48 4.12
CA LYS A 242 -13.80 5.54 5.50
C LYS A 242 -12.67 5.77 6.52
N ALA A 243 -11.53 5.10 6.36
CA ALA A 243 -10.38 5.30 7.23
C ALA A 243 -9.82 6.73 7.12
N VAL A 244 -9.67 7.25 5.90
CA VAL A 244 -9.22 8.62 5.63
C VAL A 244 -10.17 9.65 6.26
N GLU A 245 -11.47 9.48 6.09
CA GLU A 245 -12.49 10.37 6.66
C GLU A 245 -12.44 10.36 8.20
N SER A 246 -12.30 9.18 8.82
CA SER A 246 -12.15 9.05 10.26
C SER A 246 -10.89 9.76 10.78
N ILE A 247 -9.74 9.55 10.14
CA ILE A 247 -8.47 10.18 10.51
C ILE A 247 -8.55 11.70 10.39
N ARG A 248 -9.09 12.22 9.27
CA ARG A 248 -9.24 13.68 9.05
C ARG A 248 -10.22 14.32 10.01
N SER A 249 -11.19 13.55 10.53
CA SER A 249 -12.12 14.01 11.59
C SER A 249 -11.45 14.06 12.98
N GLY A 250 -10.15 13.72 13.08
CA GLY A 250 -9.40 13.80 14.33
C GLY A 250 -9.57 12.60 15.25
N ASN A 251 -10.11 11.48 14.76
CA ASN A 251 -10.34 10.27 15.56
C ASN A 251 -9.05 9.43 15.79
N GLY A 252 -7.89 9.96 15.41
CA GLY A 252 -6.61 9.29 15.59
C GLY A 252 -6.30 8.27 14.50
N PRO A 253 -5.44 7.27 14.79
CA PRO A 253 -5.01 6.31 13.80
C PRO A 253 -6.12 5.33 13.39
N PHE A 254 -5.99 4.77 12.20
CA PHE A 254 -6.87 3.73 11.66
C PHE A 254 -6.05 2.56 11.10
N PHE A 255 -6.54 1.32 11.25
CA PHE A 255 -5.84 0.13 10.78
C PHE A 255 -6.71 -0.65 9.78
N ILE A 256 -6.18 -0.89 8.59
CA ILE A 256 -6.75 -1.83 7.61
C ILE A 256 -5.79 -3.00 7.41
N GLU A 257 -6.32 -4.21 7.50
CA GLU A 257 -5.66 -5.44 7.09
C GLU A 257 -6.27 -5.89 5.76
N ALA A 258 -5.48 -5.85 4.69
CA ALA A 258 -5.86 -6.31 3.37
C ALA A 258 -5.32 -7.73 3.14
N THR A 259 -6.20 -8.69 2.95
CA THR A 259 -5.79 -10.08 2.63
C THR A 259 -5.62 -10.23 1.12
N THR A 260 -4.47 -10.74 0.69
CA THR A 260 -4.14 -10.95 -0.73
C THR A 260 -3.64 -12.36 -1.02
#